data_42cace2e02419305df74c29c57ee9b38
#
_entry.id   42cace2e02419305df74c29c57ee9b38
#
_cell.length_a   1.000
_cell.length_b   1.000
_cell.length_c   1.000
_cell.angle_alpha   90.00
_cell.angle_beta   90.00
_cell.angle_gamma   90.00
#
_symmetry.space_group_name_H-M   'P 1'
#
loop_
_entity.id
_entity.type
_entity.pdbx_description
1 polymer ?
#
loop_
_entity_poly.entity_id
_entity_poly.type
_entity_poly.pdbx_seq_one_letter_code
_entity_poly.pdbx_strand_id
1 'polypeptide(L)'
;MRHLFLSILLTSLMANPAHALSCVDPSPEEAFRDLDESEKLYVPVVGSLSYLGPLPEITAEELELPETTSVQAVFSGKLLSGRSIEDFELEYVSECWAHWCGGYLDENRKYIFFVEKRGPDDFLLTSSPCPVGNIWTNSFKTRRILKGCLAGTC
;
A
#
# COMPACT_ATOMS: atom_id res chain seq x y z
N MET A 1 -0.55 50.50 -30.27
CA MET A 1 -1.01 49.13 -30.48
C MET A 1 0.13 48.06 -30.54
N ARG A 2 1.38 48.47 -30.85
CA ARG A 2 2.51 47.51 -31.02
C ARG A 2 3.11 47.01 -29.69
N HIS A 3 2.86 47.67 -28.57
CA HIS A 3 3.35 47.28 -27.24
C HIS A 3 2.40 46.34 -26.48
N LEU A 4 1.11 46.23 -26.88
CA LEU A 4 0.14 45.34 -26.24
C LEU A 4 0.35 43.87 -26.60
N PHE A 5 0.86 43.59 -27.81
CA PHE A 5 1.13 42.22 -28.25
C PHE A 5 2.38 41.58 -27.61
N LEU A 6 3.34 42.43 -27.19
CA LEU A 6 4.57 41.90 -26.57
C LEU A 6 4.36 41.47 -25.12
N SER A 7 3.38 42.07 -24.41
CA SER A 7 3.07 41.73 -23.03
C SER A 7 2.36 40.40 -22.89
N ILE A 8 1.58 39.99 -23.90
CA ILE A 8 0.82 38.69 -23.88
C ILE A 8 1.77 37.50 -24.14
N LEU A 9 2.86 37.72 -24.86
CA LEU A 9 3.80 36.65 -25.20
C LEU A 9 4.68 36.24 -24.00
N LEU A 10 4.90 37.16 -23.04
CA LEU A 10 5.81 36.93 -21.89
C LEU A 10 5.13 36.17 -20.75
N THR A 11 3.79 36.15 -20.66
CA THR A 11 3.05 35.46 -19.60
C THR A 11 2.85 33.96 -19.84
N SER A 12 3.10 33.50 -21.06
CA SER A 12 2.89 32.06 -21.43
C SER A 12 4.05 31.13 -21.03
N LEU A 13 5.18 31.65 -20.54
CA LEU A 13 6.37 30.85 -20.26
C LEU A 13 6.49 30.34 -18.81
N MET A 14 5.52 30.64 -17.94
CA MET A 14 5.56 30.25 -16.53
C MET A 14 4.60 29.12 -16.16
N ALA A 15 4.09 28.36 -17.14
CA ALA A 15 3.35 27.14 -16.85
C ALA A 15 4.36 26.04 -16.48
N ASN A 16 4.78 26.00 -15.21
CA ASN A 16 5.45 24.84 -14.67
C ASN A 16 4.46 23.67 -14.76
N PRO A 17 4.79 22.56 -15.45
CA PRO A 17 3.95 21.38 -15.41
C PRO A 17 3.87 20.92 -13.95
N ALA A 18 2.67 20.96 -13.36
CA ALA A 18 2.42 20.31 -12.10
C ALA A 18 2.57 18.81 -12.33
N HIS A 19 3.67 18.23 -11.89
CA HIS A 19 3.84 16.78 -11.87
C HIS A 19 2.94 16.25 -10.76
N ALA A 20 1.72 15.83 -11.13
CA ALA A 20 0.86 15.06 -10.23
C ALA A 20 1.45 13.65 -10.11
N LEU A 21 1.56 13.12 -8.90
CA LEU A 21 1.90 11.71 -8.68
C LEU A 21 0.80 10.86 -9.32
N SER A 22 1.17 10.05 -10.29
CA SER A 22 0.26 9.12 -10.96
C SER A 22 0.69 7.70 -10.61
N CYS A 23 -0.06 7.06 -9.71
CA CYS A 23 0.15 5.66 -9.39
C CYS A 23 -0.49 4.78 -10.46
N VAL A 24 0.22 3.76 -10.88
CA VAL A 24 -0.33 2.67 -11.70
C VAL A 24 -0.61 1.50 -10.75
N ASP A 25 -1.89 1.14 -10.62
CA ASP A 25 -2.26 -0.03 -9.83
C ASP A 25 -1.83 -1.30 -10.59
N PRO A 26 -0.96 -2.15 -10.02
CA PRO A 26 -0.62 -3.41 -10.66
C PRO A 26 -1.86 -4.33 -10.74
N SER A 27 -1.92 -5.22 -11.71
CA SER A 27 -2.88 -6.32 -11.67
C SER A 27 -2.53 -7.30 -10.54
N PRO A 28 -3.48 -8.11 -10.04
CA PRO A 28 -3.17 -9.11 -9.02
C PRO A 28 -2.10 -10.12 -9.47
N GLU A 29 -2.05 -10.45 -10.75
CA GLU A 29 -1.07 -11.36 -11.35
C GLU A 29 0.33 -10.73 -11.38
N GLU A 30 0.43 -9.46 -11.77
CA GLU A 30 1.71 -8.72 -11.80
C GLU A 30 2.25 -8.57 -10.37
N ALA A 31 1.41 -8.08 -9.45
CA ALA A 31 1.79 -7.92 -8.05
C ALA A 31 2.25 -9.25 -7.41
N PHE A 32 1.54 -10.35 -7.69
CA PHE A 32 1.95 -11.66 -7.18
C PHE A 32 3.34 -12.05 -7.71
N ARG A 33 3.60 -11.85 -8.99
CA ARG A 33 4.90 -12.17 -9.61
C ARG A 33 6.02 -11.34 -9.00
N ASP A 34 5.82 -10.03 -8.86
CA ASP A 34 6.81 -9.11 -8.28
C ASP A 34 7.15 -9.49 -6.83
N LEU A 35 6.15 -9.91 -6.05
CA LEU A 35 6.35 -10.36 -4.67
C LEU A 35 7.01 -11.74 -4.59
N ASP A 36 6.68 -12.66 -5.51
CA ASP A 36 7.24 -14.02 -5.57
C ASP A 36 8.70 -14.02 -6.05
N GLU A 37 9.06 -13.11 -6.97
CA GLU A 37 10.44 -12.91 -7.46
C GLU A 37 11.31 -12.08 -6.49
N SER A 38 10.71 -11.49 -5.46
CA SER A 38 11.41 -10.70 -4.46
C SER A 38 12.33 -11.56 -3.60
N GLU A 39 13.44 -10.98 -3.12
CA GLU A 39 14.31 -11.61 -2.11
C GLU A 39 13.64 -11.73 -0.73
N LYS A 40 12.51 -11.04 -0.52
CA LYS A 40 11.74 -11.04 0.71
C LYS A 40 10.76 -12.21 0.74
N LEU A 41 10.54 -12.76 1.92
CA LEU A 41 9.53 -13.80 2.09
C LEU A 41 8.17 -13.19 2.41
N TYR A 42 7.18 -13.40 1.53
CA TYR A 42 5.81 -12.97 1.75
C TYR A 42 4.86 -14.11 2.09
N VAL A 43 4.00 -13.89 3.08
CA VAL A 43 2.95 -14.83 3.49
C VAL A 43 1.60 -14.29 3.04
N PRO A 44 0.93 -14.92 2.06
CA PRO A 44 -0.39 -14.48 1.60
C PRO A 44 -1.49 -14.92 2.56
N VAL A 45 -2.20 -13.93 3.14
CA VAL A 45 -3.25 -14.14 4.13
C VAL A 45 -4.52 -13.38 3.78
N VAL A 46 -5.65 -13.79 4.36
CA VAL A 46 -6.96 -13.13 4.25
C VAL A 46 -7.55 -12.93 5.63
N GLY A 47 -7.78 -11.70 6.01
CA GLY A 47 -8.31 -11.35 7.33
C GLY A 47 -8.46 -9.86 7.54
N SER A 48 -8.55 -9.47 8.79
CA SER A 48 -8.61 -8.10 9.28
C SER A 48 -7.41 -7.78 10.16
N LEU A 49 -7.14 -6.49 10.34
CA LEU A 49 -6.17 -5.98 11.30
C LEU A 49 -6.90 -5.30 12.44
N SER A 50 -6.32 -5.35 13.63
CA SER A 50 -6.69 -4.55 14.79
C SER A 50 -5.45 -3.86 15.31
N TYR A 51 -5.46 -2.53 15.33
CA TYR A 51 -4.30 -1.75 15.75
C TYR A 51 -4.15 -1.73 17.27
N LEU A 52 -2.91 -1.89 17.76
CA LEU A 52 -2.57 -1.85 19.17
C LEU A 52 -2.13 -0.44 19.58
N GLY A 53 -3.10 0.45 19.79
CA GLY A 53 -2.85 1.83 20.19
C GLY A 53 -3.44 2.87 19.25
N PRO A 54 -3.25 4.16 19.56
CA PRO A 54 -3.75 5.23 18.72
C PRO A 54 -3.01 5.26 17.39
N LEU A 55 -3.76 5.47 16.31
CA LEU A 55 -3.15 5.68 15.00
C LEU A 55 -2.45 7.04 14.98
N PRO A 56 -1.23 7.15 14.44
CA PRO A 56 -0.58 8.42 14.25
C PRO A 56 -1.45 9.35 13.40
N GLU A 57 -1.70 10.56 13.91
CA GLU A 57 -2.38 11.59 13.14
C GLU A 57 -1.39 12.23 12.18
N ILE A 58 -1.65 12.08 10.88
CA ILE A 58 -0.90 12.76 9.83
C ILE A 58 -1.67 14.04 9.53
N THR A 59 -1.23 15.16 10.11
CA THR A 59 -1.86 16.45 9.87
C THR A 59 -1.25 17.11 8.64
N ALA A 60 -2.09 17.61 7.74
CA ALA A 60 -1.66 18.32 6.53
C ALA A 60 -0.92 19.65 6.83
N GLU A 61 -0.84 20.05 8.09
CA GLU A 61 -0.18 21.27 8.55
C GLU A 61 1.32 21.06 8.85
N GLU A 62 1.78 19.82 8.94
CA GLU A 62 3.21 19.54 9.10
C GLU A 62 3.93 19.79 7.77
N LEU A 63 4.84 20.76 7.77
CA LEU A 63 5.64 21.13 6.60
C LEU A 63 6.58 19.99 6.13
N GLU A 64 6.94 19.08 7.02
CA GLU A 64 7.76 17.90 6.76
C GLU A 64 7.12 16.68 7.43
N LEU A 65 6.44 15.85 6.65
CA LEU A 65 5.95 14.57 7.13
C LEU A 65 7.13 13.61 7.33
N PRO A 66 7.07 12.75 8.37
CA PRO A 66 8.06 11.68 8.49
C PRO A 66 7.97 10.74 7.27
N GLU A 67 9.11 10.22 6.82
CA GLU A 67 9.13 9.27 5.68
C GLU A 67 8.30 8.02 5.96
N THR A 68 8.19 7.63 7.21
CA THR A 68 7.40 6.48 7.66
C THR A 68 6.77 6.75 9.03
N THR A 69 5.58 6.18 9.23
CA THR A 69 4.98 6.02 10.56
C THR A 69 4.66 4.55 10.79
N SER A 70 4.82 4.06 12.02
CA SER A 70 4.52 2.66 12.33
C SER A 70 3.59 2.52 13.53
N VAL A 71 2.82 1.44 13.55
CA VAL A 71 1.96 1.02 14.64
C VAL A 71 1.94 -0.50 14.71
N GLN A 72 1.86 -1.04 15.93
CA GLN A 72 1.66 -2.48 16.09
C GLN A 72 0.20 -2.84 15.80
N ALA A 73 -0.01 -3.97 15.15
CA ALA A 73 -1.35 -4.49 14.86
C ALA A 73 -1.39 -6.01 15.07
N VAL A 74 -2.58 -6.53 15.33
CA VAL A 74 -2.87 -7.97 15.34
C VAL A 74 -3.59 -8.33 14.05
N PHE A 75 -3.07 -9.30 13.33
CA PHE A 75 -3.78 -9.92 12.23
C PHE A 75 -4.64 -11.07 12.74
N SER A 76 -5.91 -11.10 12.31
CA SER A 76 -6.85 -12.19 12.56
C SER A 76 -7.42 -12.72 11.26
N GLY A 77 -7.23 -14.04 10.99
CA GLY A 77 -7.73 -14.59 9.74
C GLY A 77 -7.20 -15.99 9.39
N LYS A 78 -6.81 -16.16 8.14
CA LYS A 78 -6.30 -17.43 7.59
C LYS A 78 -5.35 -17.20 6.43
N LEU A 79 -4.59 -18.23 6.06
CA LEU A 79 -3.83 -18.22 4.82
C LEU A 79 -4.76 -18.07 3.60
N LEU A 80 -4.27 -17.44 2.55
CA LEU A 80 -5.02 -17.30 1.30
C LEU A 80 -5.38 -18.67 0.69
N SER A 81 -4.58 -19.70 0.94
CA SER A 81 -4.89 -21.10 0.60
C SER A 81 -6.15 -21.64 1.29
N GLY A 82 -6.57 -21.04 2.40
CA GLY A 82 -7.74 -21.38 3.19
C GLY A 82 -7.45 -22.08 4.52
N ARG A 83 -6.18 -22.48 4.78
CA ARG A 83 -5.76 -23.07 6.05
C ARG A 83 -5.85 -22.05 7.19
N SER A 84 -6.40 -22.46 8.32
CA SER A 84 -6.42 -21.65 9.55
C SER A 84 -5.00 -21.43 10.08
N ILE A 85 -4.76 -20.27 10.64
CA ILE A 85 -3.55 -19.90 11.37
C ILE A 85 -3.98 -19.23 12.66
N GLU A 86 -3.08 -19.22 13.64
CA GLU A 86 -3.26 -18.41 14.84
C GLU A 86 -3.12 -16.93 14.50
N ASP A 87 -3.78 -16.09 15.29
CA ASP A 87 -3.61 -14.64 15.21
C ASP A 87 -2.16 -14.29 15.55
N PHE A 88 -1.59 -13.31 14.88
CA PHE A 88 -0.22 -12.89 15.10
C PHE A 88 -0.08 -11.38 15.07
N GLU A 89 0.91 -10.88 15.81
CA GLU A 89 1.29 -9.49 15.81
C GLU A 89 2.15 -9.16 14.59
N LEU A 90 1.99 -7.94 14.08
CA LEU A 90 2.81 -7.40 13.00
C LEU A 90 3.05 -5.90 13.18
N GLU A 91 4.14 -5.43 12.63
CA GLU A 91 4.37 -4.00 12.44
C GLU A 91 3.64 -3.53 11.19
N TYR A 92 2.73 -2.56 11.33
CA TYR A 92 2.11 -1.87 10.20
C TYR A 92 2.84 -0.57 9.95
N VAL A 93 3.43 -0.41 8.78
CA VAL A 93 4.17 0.79 8.40
C VAL A 93 3.41 1.53 7.31
N SER A 94 3.14 2.82 7.54
CA SER A 94 2.66 3.75 6.52
C SER A 94 3.83 4.56 6.00
N GLU A 95 4.15 4.41 4.73
CA GLU A 95 5.16 5.22 4.03
C GLU A 95 4.55 6.54 3.57
N CYS A 96 5.35 7.60 3.60
CA CYS A 96 4.97 8.92 3.11
C CYS A 96 5.92 9.37 2.00
N TRP A 97 5.35 9.91 0.91
CA TRP A 97 6.07 10.55 -0.18
C TRP A 97 5.63 11.99 -0.28
N ALA A 98 6.46 12.93 0.18
CA ALA A 98 6.10 14.32 0.37
C ALA A 98 4.87 14.44 1.31
N HIS A 99 3.74 14.92 0.82
CA HIS A 99 2.51 15.10 1.61
C HIS A 99 1.51 13.93 1.47
N TRP A 100 1.91 12.82 0.85
CA TRP A 100 1.05 11.68 0.60
C TRP A 100 1.57 10.47 1.34
N CYS A 101 0.72 9.89 2.19
CA CYS A 101 1.05 8.72 2.97
C CYS A 101 0.15 7.54 2.59
N GLY A 102 0.65 6.33 2.76
CA GLY A 102 -0.16 5.14 2.78
C GLY A 102 -1.17 5.25 3.93
N GLY A 103 -2.45 4.94 3.65
CA GLY A 103 -3.50 5.07 4.65
C GLY A 103 -3.51 3.90 5.65
N TYR A 104 -4.20 4.10 6.77
CA TYR A 104 -4.60 3.02 7.66
C TYR A 104 -5.84 2.32 7.13
N LEU A 105 -5.93 1.02 7.38
CA LEU A 105 -7.02 0.18 6.90
C LEU A 105 -8.19 0.18 7.89
N ASP A 106 -9.40 0.01 7.36
CA ASP A 106 -10.60 -0.17 8.19
C ASP A 106 -10.55 -1.53 8.89
N GLU A 107 -10.48 -1.53 10.23
CA GLU A 107 -10.42 -2.74 11.06
C GLU A 107 -11.65 -3.64 10.93
N ASN A 108 -12.81 -3.07 10.52
CA ASN A 108 -14.05 -3.81 10.32
C ASN A 108 -14.12 -4.52 8.96
N ARG A 109 -13.10 -4.38 8.13
CA ARG A 109 -13.07 -4.97 6.80
C ARG A 109 -12.01 -6.06 6.69
N LYS A 110 -12.29 -7.03 5.81
CA LYS A 110 -11.31 -8.07 5.47
C LYS A 110 -10.61 -7.72 4.17
N TYR A 111 -9.31 -7.93 4.18
CA TYR A 111 -8.43 -7.72 3.04
C TYR A 111 -7.66 -9.00 2.71
N ILE A 112 -7.00 -9.01 1.57
CA ILE A 112 -5.94 -9.96 1.24
C ILE A 112 -4.63 -9.22 1.44
N PHE A 113 -3.71 -9.82 2.19
CA PHE A 113 -2.41 -9.26 2.47
C PHE A 113 -1.31 -10.20 2.01
N PHE A 114 -0.23 -9.63 1.54
CA PHE A 114 1.07 -10.28 1.44
C PHE A 114 1.94 -9.68 2.54
N VAL A 115 1.98 -10.38 3.67
CA VAL A 115 2.73 -9.94 4.86
C VAL A 115 4.17 -10.37 4.71
N GLU A 116 5.12 -9.44 4.80
CA GLU A 116 6.55 -9.75 4.80
C GLU A 116 6.91 -10.46 6.10
N LYS A 117 7.56 -11.62 6.00
CA LYS A 117 8.09 -12.38 7.14
C LYS A 117 9.59 -12.19 7.23
N ARG A 118 10.04 -11.38 8.20
CA ARG A 118 11.44 -11.06 8.46
C ARG A 118 12.12 -12.04 9.42
N GLY A 119 11.34 -12.77 10.22
CA GLY A 119 11.81 -13.73 11.21
C GLY A 119 10.75 -14.72 11.65
N PRO A 120 10.99 -15.54 12.66
CA PRO A 120 10.01 -16.53 13.16
C PRO A 120 8.69 -15.89 13.55
N ASP A 121 8.76 -14.79 14.34
CA ASP A 121 7.60 -14.04 14.87
C ASP A 121 7.70 -12.56 14.49
N ASP A 122 8.42 -12.22 13.44
CA ASP A 122 8.63 -10.85 12.96
C ASP A 122 7.96 -10.67 11.60
N PHE A 123 6.85 -9.94 11.60
CA PHE A 123 6.01 -9.68 10.44
C PHE A 123 5.86 -8.20 10.19
N LEU A 124 5.90 -7.81 8.92
CA LEU A 124 5.74 -6.43 8.46
C LEU A 124 4.66 -6.34 7.39
N LEU A 125 3.82 -5.33 7.50
CA LEU A 125 2.91 -4.93 6.43
C LEU A 125 3.08 -3.45 6.14
N THR A 126 3.48 -3.11 4.93
CA THR A 126 3.71 -1.74 4.48
C THR A 126 2.54 -1.25 3.64
N SER A 127 2.03 -0.06 3.96
CA SER A 127 1.10 0.70 3.13
C SER A 127 1.84 1.88 2.51
N SER A 128 1.79 1.98 1.19
CA SER A 128 2.43 3.05 0.42
C SER A 128 1.39 3.98 -0.22
N PRO A 129 1.71 5.26 -0.48
CA PRO A 129 0.85 6.17 -1.24
C PRO A 129 0.43 5.61 -2.61
N CYS A 130 1.32 4.84 -3.23
CA CYS A 130 1.01 4.09 -4.44
C CYS A 130 0.90 2.60 -4.12
N PRO A 131 -0.17 1.92 -4.56
CA PRO A 131 -0.32 0.49 -4.34
C PRO A 131 0.86 -0.30 -4.91
N VAL A 132 1.49 -1.12 -4.07
CA VAL A 132 2.57 -2.03 -4.48
C VAL A 132 2.09 -3.48 -4.60
N GLY A 133 0.78 -3.70 -4.49
CA GLY A 133 0.17 -5.00 -4.68
C GLY A 133 0.23 -5.95 -3.47
N ASN A 134 0.65 -5.48 -2.32
CA ASN A 134 0.68 -6.27 -1.09
C ASN A 134 -0.60 -6.18 -0.23
N ILE A 135 -1.53 -5.26 -0.57
CA ILE A 135 -2.82 -5.07 0.11
C ILE A 135 -3.93 -5.01 -0.93
N TRP A 136 -4.92 -5.87 -0.82
CA TRP A 136 -6.05 -5.96 -1.74
C TRP A 136 -7.39 -6.00 -1.02
N THR A 137 -8.39 -5.36 -1.60
CA THR A 137 -9.78 -5.59 -1.18
C THR A 137 -10.13 -7.06 -1.38
N ASN A 138 -10.70 -7.70 -0.34
CA ASN A 138 -11.09 -9.10 -0.36
C ASN A 138 -12.30 -9.35 -1.26
N SER A 139 -12.10 -9.29 -2.58
CA SER A 139 -13.11 -9.62 -3.58
C SER A 139 -13.02 -11.09 -4.02
N PHE A 140 -14.13 -11.65 -4.50
CA PHE A 140 -14.13 -12.99 -5.07
C PHE A 140 -13.18 -13.12 -6.27
N LYS A 141 -13.17 -12.08 -7.14
CA LYS A 141 -12.31 -12.04 -8.33
C LYS A 141 -10.83 -12.06 -7.95
N THR A 142 -10.39 -11.12 -7.10
CA THR A 142 -8.99 -11.01 -6.65
C THR A 142 -8.54 -12.30 -5.97
N ARG A 143 -9.37 -12.85 -5.07
CA ARG A 143 -9.06 -14.08 -4.36
C ARG A 143 -8.89 -15.29 -5.30
N ARG A 144 -9.74 -15.39 -6.33
CA ARG A 144 -9.63 -16.45 -7.33
C ARG A 144 -8.34 -16.38 -8.12
N ILE A 145 -7.97 -15.18 -8.57
CA ILE A 145 -6.73 -14.92 -9.31
C ILE A 145 -5.52 -15.30 -8.45
N LEU A 146 -5.38 -14.68 -7.27
CA LEU A 146 -4.23 -14.91 -6.40
C LEU A 146 -4.10 -16.36 -5.91
N LYS A 147 -5.22 -17.08 -5.73
CA LYS A 147 -5.19 -18.54 -5.48
C LYS A 147 -4.69 -19.33 -6.68
N GLY A 148 -5.04 -18.90 -7.89
CA GLY A 148 -4.50 -19.46 -9.12
C GLY A 148 -2.99 -19.30 -9.20
N CYS A 149 -2.49 -18.11 -8.89
CA CYS A 149 -1.05 -17.82 -8.85
C CYS A 149 -0.32 -18.71 -7.83
N LEU A 150 -0.86 -18.86 -6.62
CA LEU A 150 -0.31 -19.78 -5.62
C LEU A 150 -0.29 -21.26 -6.08
N ALA A 151 -1.15 -21.62 -7.02
CA ALA A 151 -1.20 -22.95 -7.62
C ALA A 151 -0.34 -23.07 -8.91
N GLY A 152 0.43 -22.02 -9.25
CA GLY A 152 1.28 -22.00 -10.44
C GLY A 152 0.53 -21.76 -11.76
N THR A 153 -0.65 -21.13 -11.72
CA THR A 153 -1.48 -20.85 -12.90
C THR A 153 -1.66 -19.37 -13.19
N CYS A 154 -0.69 -18.54 -12.80
CA CYS A 154 -0.61 -17.12 -13.16
C CYS A 154 -0.07 -16.91 -14.58
#